data_8df5718ba450cbf433d65ab93fa6c80e
#
_entry.id   8df5718ba450cbf433d65ab93fa6c80e
#
_cell.length_a   1.000
_cell.length_b   1.000
_cell.length_c   1.000
_cell.angle_alpha   90.00
_cell.angle_beta   90.00
_cell.angle_gamma   90.00
#
_symmetry.space_group_name_H-M   'P 1'
#
loop_
_entity.id
_entity.type
_entity.pdbx_description
1 polymer ?
#
loop_
_entity_poly.entity_id
_entity_poly.type
_entity_poly.pdbx_seq_one_letter_code
_entity_poly.pdbx_strand_id
1 'polypeptide(L)'
;MINKNVFTSTKNHLIKMYIVVVGSFLIIFSIFIYSYFRGLTYSGIDSEINDELEYIVSQFKRTSFLNPIRLKDPKDMVYVYEDGRISYYTQNEYFDELLPNRRLDKKNSFFKYTENGYTFRELNVDVGRYQIQIIRNIDSEMNSLKQLTSVLIIGILISVIITYFVAVYLTRKALIPIETAWRNQAKFIQDASHELRTPITIVSSKLESMLKSPESTVNDEVETIATAMKETRRLKKMITDLLSLTKEDSIVKVNLEEVDLERLLEEISEDYIDIAEFQEKKFIFNSELKNKVIITDKNKLRQLILIFIDNAFKYTRQGDEIVLELKEDIEDEVILLISDTGIGIKKEEIPLIFDRFFRSENVRNKDLEGSGIGLSIARMISLNLFIEINVTSEIGIGTTFELSIPQKLK
;
A
#
# COMPACT_ATOMS: atom_id res chain seq x y z
N MET A 1 13.13 -20.47 -7.40
CA MET A 1 12.60 -19.53 -8.42
C MET A 1 11.29 -18.97 -7.93
N ILE A 2 11.24 -17.68 -7.60
CA ILE A 2 10.00 -17.00 -7.21
C ILE A 2 9.11 -16.96 -8.43
N ASN A 3 7.94 -17.54 -8.31
CA ASN A 3 7.01 -17.66 -9.42
C ASN A 3 6.49 -16.26 -9.81
N LYS A 4 7.15 -15.61 -10.77
CA LYS A 4 6.80 -14.29 -11.32
C LYS A 4 5.32 -14.22 -11.72
N ASN A 5 4.73 -15.40 -11.99
CA ASN A 5 3.34 -15.56 -12.37
C ASN A 5 2.35 -15.26 -11.24
N VAL A 6 2.71 -15.46 -9.94
CA VAL A 6 1.80 -15.23 -8.81
C VAL A 6 1.48 -13.74 -8.67
N PHE A 7 2.51 -12.89 -8.64
CA PHE A 7 2.32 -11.43 -8.52
C PHE A 7 1.62 -10.84 -9.74
N THR A 8 1.94 -11.33 -10.94
CA THR A 8 1.26 -10.89 -12.16
C THR A 8 -0.21 -11.32 -12.17
N SER A 9 -0.52 -12.53 -11.72
CA SER A 9 -1.90 -13.03 -11.58
C SER A 9 -2.68 -12.20 -10.55
N THR A 10 -2.11 -11.98 -9.36
CA THR A 10 -2.73 -11.16 -8.31
C THR A 10 -2.99 -9.73 -8.76
N LYS A 11 -2.01 -9.11 -9.45
CA LYS A 11 -2.17 -7.78 -10.04
C LYS A 11 -3.36 -7.72 -10.99
N ASN A 12 -3.44 -8.67 -11.95
CA ASN A 12 -4.50 -8.70 -12.93
C ASN A 12 -5.87 -8.97 -12.28
N HIS A 13 -5.89 -9.82 -11.25
CA HIS A 13 -7.11 -10.08 -10.49
C HIS A 13 -7.63 -8.84 -9.75
N LEU A 14 -6.75 -8.10 -9.09
CA LEU A 14 -7.10 -6.85 -8.40
C LEU A 14 -7.63 -5.80 -9.38
N ILE A 15 -6.96 -5.60 -10.53
CA ILE A 15 -7.42 -4.65 -11.55
C ILE A 15 -8.81 -5.02 -12.05
N LYS A 16 -9.06 -6.31 -12.36
CA LYS A 16 -10.38 -6.79 -12.79
C LYS A 16 -11.44 -6.55 -11.71
N MET A 17 -11.11 -6.84 -10.45
CA MET A 17 -12.01 -6.63 -9.31
C MET A 17 -12.40 -5.15 -9.18
N TYR A 18 -11.45 -4.22 -9.25
CA TYR A 18 -11.74 -2.78 -9.19
C TYR A 18 -12.68 -2.35 -10.34
N ILE A 19 -12.42 -2.80 -11.57
CA ILE A 19 -13.26 -2.47 -12.72
C ILE A 19 -14.68 -3.00 -12.54
N VAL A 20 -14.83 -4.24 -12.08
CA VAL A 20 -16.15 -4.85 -11.85
C VAL A 20 -16.91 -4.12 -10.74
N VAL A 21 -16.27 -3.84 -9.61
CA VAL A 21 -16.93 -3.17 -8.48
C VAL A 21 -17.34 -1.75 -8.85
N VAL A 22 -16.44 -0.94 -9.41
CA VAL A 22 -16.76 0.43 -9.80
C VAL A 22 -17.75 0.45 -10.97
N GLY A 23 -17.58 -0.43 -11.96
CA GLY A 23 -18.49 -0.53 -13.10
C GLY A 23 -19.91 -0.91 -12.69
N SER A 24 -20.07 -1.90 -11.80
CA SER A 24 -21.39 -2.30 -11.29
C SER A 24 -22.06 -1.18 -10.50
N PHE A 25 -21.30 -0.47 -9.65
CA PHE A 25 -21.82 0.69 -8.92
C PHE A 25 -22.31 1.78 -9.88
N LEU A 26 -21.51 2.13 -10.89
CA LEU A 26 -21.88 3.17 -11.87
C LEU A 26 -23.13 2.79 -12.68
N ILE A 27 -23.27 1.52 -13.05
CA ILE A 27 -24.46 1.03 -13.76
C ILE A 27 -25.71 1.18 -12.88
N ILE A 28 -25.66 0.69 -11.63
CA ILE A 28 -26.77 0.79 -10.68
C ILE A 28 -27.14 2.25 -10.45
N PHE A 29 -26.14 3.10 -10.24
CA PHE A 29 -26.35 4.53 -10.01
C PHE A 29 -26.95 5.24 -11.23
N SER A 30 -26.52 4.88 -12.44
CA SER A 30 -27.10 5.42 -13.68
C SER A 30 -28.56 5.00 -13.89
N ILE A 31 -28.89 3.75 -13.56
CA ILE A 31 -30.27 3.27 -13.60
C ILE A 31 -31.14 4.06 -12.59
N PHE A 32 -30.62 4.31 -11.40
CA PHE A 32 -31.30 5.10 -10.38
C PHE A 32 -31.55 6.53 -10.88
N ILE A 33 -30.52 7.21 -11.39
CA ILE A 33 -30.65 8.58 -11.93
C ILE A 33 -31.69 8.61 -13.05
N TYR A 34 -31.58 7.71 -14.00
CA TYR A 34 -32.53 7.66 -15.13
C TYR A 34 -33.99 7.44 -14.65
N SER A 35 -34.20 6.50 -13.72
CA SER A 35 -35.53 6.20 -13.18
C SER A 35 -36.11 7.39 -12.42
N TYR A 36 -35.27 8.07 -11.63
CA TYR A 36 -35.65 9.26 -10.89
C TYR A 36 -36.07 10.41 -11.82
N PHE A 37 -35.23 10.75 -12.78
CA PHE A 37 -35.52 11.81 -13.75
C PHE A 37 -36.74 11.48 -14.62
N ARG A 38 -36.87 10.23 -15.04
CA ARG A 38 -38.06 9.78 -15.76
C ARG A 38 -39.33 9.98 -14.93
N GLY A 39 -39.31 9.61 -13.64
CA GLY A 39 -40.41 9.82 -12.71
C GLY A 39 -40.79 11.29 -12.58
N LEU A 40 -39.80 12.16 -12.38
CA LEU A 40 -40.02 13.62 -12.31
C LEU A 40 -40.61 14.18 -13.59
N THR A 41 -40.09 13.78 -14.75
CA THR A 41 -40.56 14.24 -16.06
C THR A 41 -42.04 13.89 -16.26
N TYR A 42 -42.43 12.62 -16.02
CA TYR A 42 -43.81 12.21 -16.17
C TYR A 42 -44.74 12.86 -15.14
N SER A 43 -44.31 13.00 -13.89
CA SER A 43 -45.08 13.68 -12.84
C SER A 43 -45.30 15.16 -13.19
N GLY A 44 -44.28 15.82 -13.74
CA GLY A 44 -44.42 17.21 -14.22
C GLY A 44 -45.44 17.34 -15.35
N ILE A 45 -45.33 16.49 -16.39
CA ILE A 45 -46.27 16.47 -17.50
C ILE A 45 -47.71 16.21 -17.02
N ASP A 46 -47.89 15.20 -16.16
CA ASP A 46 -49.19 14.82 -15.62
C ASP A 46 -49.83 15.95 -14.79
N SER A 47 -48.98 16.66 -14.00
CA SER A 47 -49.41 17.84 -13.24
C SER A 47 -49.88 18.98 -14.16
N GLU A 48 -49.13 19.29 -15.21
CA GLU A 48 -49.47 20.36 -16.16
C GLU A 48 -50.76 20.04 -16.93
N ILE A 49 -50.95 18.78 -17.35
CA ILE A 49 -52.19 18.34 -17.99
C ILE A 49 -53.39 18.43 -17.01
N ASN A 50 -53.21 18.11 -15.72
CA ASN A 50 -54.27 18.29 -14.73
C ASN A 50 -54.61 19.76 -14.50
N ASP A 51 -53.61 20.64 -14.44
CA ASP A 51 -53.82 22.08 -14.33
C ASP A 51 -54.59 22.64 -15.50
N GLU A 52 -54.35 22.13 -16.72
CA GLU A 52 -55.10 22.48 -17.94
C GLU A 52 -56.55 21.99 -17.83
N LEU A 53 -56.75 20.74 -17.37
CA LEU A 53 -58.10 20.19 -17.15
C LEU A 53 -58.90 21.05 -16.18
N GLU A 54 -58.34 21.40 -15.04
CA GLU A 54 -58.99 22.25 -14.02
C GLU A 54 -59.36 23.63 -14.62
N TYR A 55 -58.44 24.20 -15.39
CA TYR A 55 -58.67 25.48 -16.05
C TYR A 55 -59.83 25.38 -17.07
N ILE A 56 -59.89 24.36 -17.90
CA ILE A 56 -60.97 24.12 -18.85
C ILE A 56 -62.29 23.90 -18.12
N VAL A 57 -62.33 23.06 -17.09
CA VAL A 57 -63.55 22.80 -16.29
C VAL A 57 -64.06 24.10 -15.63
N SER A 58 -63.14 24.97 -15.20
CA SER A 58 -63.52 26.27 -14.62
C SER A 58 -64.18 27.20 -15.63
N GLN A 59 -63.80 27.13 -16.90
CA GLN A 59 -64.45 27.89 -17.98
C GLN A 59 -65.85 27.38 -18.25
N PHE A 60 -66.09 26.07 -18.21
CA PHE A 60 -67.43 25.49 -18.38
C PHE A 60 -68.47 25.92 -17.33
N LYS A 61 -67.94 26.18 -16.09
CA LYS A 61 -68.84 26.65 -15.02
C LYS A 61 -69.20 28.14 -15.13
N ARG A 62 -68.49 28.94 -15.92
CA ARG A 62 -68.65 30.40 -16.00
C ARG A 62 -69.36 30.90 -17.22
N THR A 63 -69.31 30.17 -18.32
CA THR A 63 -69.84 30.63 -19.61
C THR A 63 -70.54 29.49 -20.33
N SER A 64 -71.70 29.82 -21.01
CA SER A 64 -72.37 28.91 -21.97
C SER A 64 -71.37 28.65 -23.12
N PHE A 65 -71.46 27.48 -23.77
CA PHE A 65 -70.59 26.91 -24.81
C PHE A 65 -70.39 27.72 -26.11
N LEU A 66 -70.74 28.98 -26.16
CA LEU A 66 -70.61 29.85 -27.34
C LEU A 66 -69.28 30.58 -27.47
N ASN A 67 -68.37 30.47 -26.45
CA ASN A 67 -67.03 31.07 -26.52
C ASN A 67 -65.95 30.03 -26.74
N PRO A 68 -64.92 30.32 -27.58
CA PRO A 68 -63.78 29.39 -27.74
C PRO A 68 -63.09 29.12 -26.43
N ILE A 69 -62.81 27.86 -26.13
CA ILE A 69 -62.05 27.44 -24.95
C ILE A 69 -60.62 28.05 -25.05
N ARG A 70 -60.21 28.78 -24.04
CA ARG A 70 -58.84 29.28 -23.95
C ARG A 70 -58.00 28.23 -23.26
N LEU A 71 -56.83 27.92 -23.88
CA LEU A 71 -55.82 27.05 -23.28
C LEU A 71 -54.87 27.87 -22.39
N LYS A 72 -54.41 27.29 -21.31
CA LYS A 72 -53.37 27.85 -20.46
C LYS A 72 -52.01 27.63 -21.13
N ASP A 73 -51.80 26.45 -21.71
CA ASP A 73 -50.58 26.09 -22.44
C ASP A 73 -50.92 25.79 -23.92
N PRO A 74 -50.34 26.52 -24.90
CA PRO A 74 -50.55 26.28 -26.33
C PRO A 74 -50.04 24.93 -26.84
N LYS A 75 -49.24 24.21 -26.03
CA LYS A 75 -48.78 22.85 -26.35
C LYS A 75 -49.88 21.80 -26.19
N ASP A 76 -50.96 22.12 -25.47
CA ASP A 76 -52.05 21.21 -25.21
C ASP A 76 -53.07 21.25 -26.35
N MET A 77 -53.54 20.07 -26.68
CA MET A 77 -54.61 19.85 -27.65
C MET A 77 -55.81 19.33 -26.89
N VAL A 78 -56.95 19.99 -27.04
CA VAL A 78 -58.17 19.66 -26.32
C VAL A 78 -59.29 19.32 -27.29
N TYR A 79 -59.92 18.20 -27.05
CA TYR A 79 -61.12 17.74 -27.75
C TYR A 79 -62.18 17.52 -26.71
N VAL A 80 -63.41 18.13 -26.97
CA VAL A 80 -64.58 18.01 -26.11
C VAL A 80 -65.68 17.33 -26.90
N TYR A 81 -66.20 16.25 -26.36
CA TYR A 81 -67.25 15.47 -26.92
C TYR A 81 -68.51 15.62 -26.06
N GLU A 82 -69.65 15.81 -26.67
CA GLU A 82 -71.00 15.80 -26.07
C GLU A 82 -71.81 14.71 -26.74
N ASP A 83 -72.37 13.78 -25.98
CA ASP A 83 -73.15 12.62 -26.46
C ASP A 83 -72.45 11.88 -27.63
N GLY A 84 -71.15 11.80 -27.59
CA GLY A 84 -70.33 11.10 -28.59
C GLY A 84 -70.00 11.91 -29.85
N ARG A 85 -70.47 13.15 -29.97
CA ARG A 85 -70.13 14.06 -31.08
C ARG A 85 -69.16 15.13 -30.60
N ILE A 86 -68.23 15.55 -31.47
CA ILE A 86 -67.28 16.64 -31.15
C ILE A 86 -68.09 17.94 -31.07
N SER A 87 -67.99 18.57 -29.90
CA SER A 87 -68.55 19.88 -29.61
C SER A 87 -67.53 21.00 -29.77
N TYR A 88 -66.23 20.70 -29.41
CA TYR A 88 -65.17 21.65 -29.56
C TYR A 88 -63.82 20.89 -29.75
N TYR A 89 -62.88 21.48 -30.50
CA TYR A 89 -61.48 21.03 -30.58
C TYR A 89 -60.53 22.19 -30.83
N THR A 90 -59.30 22.07 -30.46
CA THR A 90 -58.22 23.01 -30.75
C THR A 90 -57.53 22.62 -32.05
N GLN A 91 -57.33 23.61 -32.96
CA GLN A 91 -56.51 23.38 -34.17
C GLN A 91 -55.06 23.09 -33.77
N ASN A 92 -54.43 22.15 -34.43
CA ASN A 92 -53.05 21.77 -34.18
C ASN A 92 -52.40 21.20 -35.45
N GLU A 93 -51.10 21.11 -35.48
CA GLU A 93 -50.29 20.66 -36.62
C GLU A 93 -50.08 19.14 -36.65
N TYR A 94 -50.49 18.40 -35.59
CA TYR A 94 -50.20 16.98 -35.41
C TYR A 94 -51.30 16.06 -35.99
N PHE A 95 -52.53 16.53 -35.99
CA PHE A 95 -53.70 15.79 -36.44
C PHE A 95 -54.45 16.60 -37.54
N ASP A 96 -53.84 16.73 -38.70
CA ASP A 96 -54.35 17.53 -39.82
C ASP A 96 -55.88 17.48 -40.00
N GLU A 97 -56.35 16.64 -40.88
CA GLU A 97 -57.81 16.44 -41.10
C GLU A 97 -58.42 15.25 -40.33
N LEU A 98 -57.54 14.46 -39.70
CA LEU A 98 -57.91 13.27 -38.93
C LEU A 98 -57.92 13.58 -37.44
N LEU A 99 -59.04 13.32 -36.79
CA LEU A 99 -59.18 13.45 -35.35
C LEU A 99 -58.40 12.33 -34.62
N PRO A 100 -57.77 12.58 -33.43
CA PRO A 100 -57.12 11.56 -32.66
C PRO A 100 -58.10 10.43 -32.29
N ASN A 101 -57.57 9.21 -32.20
CA ASN A 101 -58.37 8.05 -31.82
C ASN A 101 -58.97 8.21 -30.42
N ARG A 102 -60.28 8.06 -30.28
CA ARG A 102 -60.96 8.03 -28.98
C ARG A 102 -60.66 6.72 -28.27
N ARG A 103 -59.85 6.80 -27.21
CA ARG A 103 -59.49 5.64 -26.37
C ARG A 103 -60.38 5.56 -25.15
N LEU A 104 -61.62 5.17 -25.37
CA LEU A 104 -62.68 5.11 -24.35
C LEU A 104 -62.41 4.13 -23.20
N ASP A 105 -61.55 3.18 -23.44
CA ASP A 105 -61.11 2.16 -22.46
C ASP A 105 -60.17 2.72 -21.38
N LYS A 106 -59.57 3.90 -21.61
CA LYS A 106 -58.57 4.52 -20.73
C LYS A 106 -59.03 5.81 -20.08
N LYS A 107 -60.21 5.75 -19.42
CA LYS A 107 -60.77 6.90 -18.70
C LYS A 107 -60.03 7.18 -17.40
N ASN A 108 -59.89 8.44 -17.04
CA ASN A 108 -59.29 8.94 -15.79
C ASN A 108 -57.87 8.42 -15.51
N SER A 109 -57.13 8.15 -16.59
CA SER A 109 -55.72 7.67 -16.45
C SER A 109 -54.83 8.31 -17.52
N PHE A 110 -53.61 8.60 -17.12
CA PHE A 110 -52.59 9.07 -18.04
C PHE A 110 -51.99 7.90 -18.81
N PHE A 111 -51.89 8.03 -20.13
CA PHE A 111 -51.22 7.05 -20.96
C PHE A 111 -50.38 7.72 -22.05
N LYS A 112 -49.35 7.01 -22.46
CA LYS A 112 -48.43 7.42 -23.52
C LYS A 112 -48.69 6.60 -24.78
N TYR A 113 -48.66 7.28 -25.95
CA TYR A 113 -48.70 6.61 -27.24
C TYR A 113 -47.91 7.37 -28.30
N THR A 114 -47.70 6.76 -29.44
CA THR A 114 -47.05 7.38 -30.60
C THR A 114 -48.00 7.30 -31.78
N GLU A 115 -48.22 8.43 -32.44
CA GLU A 115 -49.05 8.56 -33.62
C GLU A 115 -48.44 9.60 -34.56
N ASN A 116 -48.47 9.39 -35.86
CA ASN A 116 -47.90 10.26 -36.90
C ASN A 116 -46.39 10.60 -36.66
N GLY A 117 -45.64 9.72 -36.01
CA GLY A 117 -44.23 9.96 -35.69
C GLY A 117 -43.96 10.78 -34.44
N TYR A 118 -44.98 11.32 -33.80
CA TYR A 118 -44.92 12.11 -32.58
C TYR A 118 -45.30 11.30 -31.35
N THR A 119 -44.78 11.63 -30.20
CA THR A 119 -45.10 10.98 -28.92
C THR A 119 -46.00 11.87 -28.09
N PHE A 120 -47.11 11.31 -27.65
CA PHE A 120 -48.11 12.02 -26.90
C PHE A 120 -48.33 11.44 -25.52
N ARG A 121 -48.74 12.33 -24.58
CA ARG A 121 -49.32 12.02 -23.28
C ARG A 121 -50.74 12.46 -23.27
N GLU A 122 -51.65 11.60 -22.89
CA GLU A 122 -53.10 11.83 -23.01
C GLU A 122 -53.79 11.56 -21.69
N LEU A 123 -54.78 12.39 -21.38
CA LEU A 123 -55.73 12.21 -20.28
C LEU A 123 -57.16 12.35 -20.82
N ASN A 124 -58.01 11.35 -20.57
CA ASN A 124 -59.44 11.35 -20.89
C ASN A 124 -60.25 11.41 -19.60
N VAL A 125 -61.14 12.43 -19.47
CA VAL A 125 -61.97 12.62 -18.28
C VAL A 125 -63.43 12.88 -18.68
N ASP A 126 -64.38 12.23 -17.99
CA ASP A 126 -65.79 12.50 -18.10
C ASP A 126 -66.21 13.60 -17.10
N VAL A 127 -66.78 14.69 -17.58
CA VAL A 127 -67.25 15.81 -16.77
C VAL A 127 -68.74 16.05 -17.08
N GLY A 128 -69.63 15.46 -16.30
CA GLY A 128 -71.08 15.48 -16.58
C GLY A 128 -71.43 14.76 -17.87
N ARG A 129 -72.05 15.49 -18.83
CA ARG A 129 -72.39 14.96 -20.20
C ARG A 129 -71.21 15.11 -21.19
N TYR A 130 -70.16 15.78 -20.79
CA TYR A 130 -68.99 16.02 -21.65
C TYR A 130 -67.90 15.03 -21.39
N GLN A 131 -67.16 14.61 -22.42
CA GLN A 131 -65.90 13.91 -22.35
C GLN A 131 -64.83 14.86 -22.86
N ILE A 132 -63.81 15.11 -21.99
CA ILE A 132 -62.69 16.00 -22.30
C ILE A 132 -61.46 15.10 -22.52
N GLN A 133 -60.85 15.23 -23.69
CA GLN A 133 -59.59 14.57 -24.07
C GLN A 133 -58.53 15.65 -24.19
N ILE A 134 -57.49 15.56 -23.37
CA ILE A 134 -56.36 16.48 -23.39
C ILE A 134 -55.12 15.66 -23.84
N ILE A 135 -54.49 16.16 -24.89
CA ILE A 135 -53.33 15.52 -25.53
C ILE A 135 -52.18 16.53 -25.51
N ARG A 136 -51.03 16.11 -25.07
CA ARG A 136 -49.80 16.93 -25.08
C ARG A 136 -48.72 16.20 -25.87
N ASN A 137 -48.04 16.91 -26.76
CA ASN A 137 -46.82 16.43 -27.39
C ASN A 137 -45.67 16.47 -26.37
N ILE A 138 -45.00 15.33 -26.18
CA ILE A 138 -43.93 15.17 -25.21
C ILE A 138 -42.57 14.79 -25.85
N ASP A 139 -42.39 15.07 -27.13
CA ASP A 139 -41.17 14.72 -27.86
C ASP A 139 -39.95 15.43 -27.30
N SER A 140 -40.08 16.68 -26.83
CA SER A 140 -38.96 17.44 -26.22
C SER A 140 -38.50 16.79 -24.94
N GLU A 141 -39.44 16.35 -24.10
CA GLU A 141 -39.16 15.66 -22.83
C GLU A 141 -38.56 14.27 -23.08
N MET A 142 -39.08 13.55 -24.09
CA MET A 142 -38.51 12.26 -24.49
C MET A 142 -37.11 12.41 -25.07
N ASN A 143 -36.83 13.45 -25.84
CA ASN A 143 -35.49 13.73 -26.35
C ASN A 143 -34.54 14.11 -25.22
N SER A 144 -35.00 14.87 -24.24
CA SER A 144 -34.19 15.16 -23.02
C SER A 144 -33.80 13.89 -22.26
N LEU A 145 -34.73 12.94 -22.09
CA LEU A 145 -34.44 11.64 -21.47
C LEU A 145 -33.48 10.79 -22.32
N LYS A 146 -33.56 10.84 -23.65
CA LYS A 146 -32.62 10.18 -24.56
C LYS A 146 -31.21 10.81 -24.43
N GLN A 147 -31.13 12.14 -24.38
CA GLN A 147 -29.88 12.86 -24.18
C GLN A 147 -29.26 12.49 -22.83
N LEU A 148 -30.03 12.45 -21.74
CA LEU A 148 -29.58 12.00 -20.44
C LEU A 148 -28.99 10.57 -20.50
N THR A 149 -29.68 9.65 -21.18
CA THR A 149 -29.18 8.28 -21.37
C THR A 149 -27.84 8.26 -22.09
N SER A 150 -27.71 9.07 -23.17
CA SER A 150 -26.44 9.16 -23.90
C SER A 150 -25.30 9.69 -23.04
N VAL A 151 -25.55 10.74 -22.23
CA VAL A 151 -24.56 11.30 -21.30
C VAL A 151 -24.15 10.28 -20.24
N LEU A 152 -25.09 9.52 -19.68
CA LEU A 152 -24.80 8.47 -18.70
C LEU A 152 -23.94 7.35 -19.31
N ILE A 153 -24.23 6.91 -20.53
CA ILE A 153 -23.44 5.88 -21.23
C ILE A 153 -22.01 6.38 -21.48
N ILE A 154 -21.86 7.59 -22.01
CA ILE A 154 -20.54 8.19 -22.26
C ILE A 154 -19.76 8.35 -20.93
N GLY A 155 -20.45 8.82 -19.88
CA GLY A 155 -19.87 8.96 -18.55
C GLY A 155 -19.36 7.62 -17.99
N ILE A 156 -20.12 6.54 -18.15
CA ILE A 156 -19.69 5.19 -17.74
C ILE A 156 -18.42 4.77 -18.52
N LEU A 157 -18.40 4.95 -19.85
CA LEU A 157 -17.25 4.57 -20.67
C LEU A 157 -15.97 5.32 -20.26
N ILE A 158 -16.07 6.63 -20.07
CA ILE A 158 -14.94 7.45 -19.60
C ILE A 158 -14.50 7.00 -18.20
N SER A 159 -15.43 6.77 -17.28
CA SER A 159 -15.13 6.34 -15.91
C SER A 159 -14.45 4.97 -15.86
N VAL A 160 -14.82 4.03 -16.74
CA VAL A 160 -14.16 2.71 -16.82
C VAL A 160 -12.71 2.88 -17.28
N ILE A 161 -12.44 3.76 -18.24
CA ILE A 161 -11.08 4.04 -18.71
C ILE A 161 -10.23 4.65 -17.56
N ILE A 162 -10.77 5.66 -16.88
CA ILE A 162 -10.10 6.30 -15.74
C ILE A 162 -9.84 5.26 -14.63
N THR A 163 -10.86 4.46 -14.30
CA THR A 163 -10.75 3.40 -13.28
C THR A 163 -9.65 2.41 -13.63
N TYR A 164 -9.48 2.04 -14.89
CA TYR A 164 -8.40 1.16 -15.32
C TYR A 164 -7.02 1.76 -14.98
N PHE A 165 -6.76 3.01 -15.35
CA PHE A 165 -5.47 3.65 -15.08
C PHE A 165 -5.20 3.81 -13.58
N VAL A 166 -6.22 4.24 -12.82
CA VAL A 166 -6.13 4.38 -11.35
C VAL A 166 -5.88 3.03 -10.70
N ALA A 167 -6.59 1.97 -11.11
CA ALA A 167 -6.40 0.62 -10.60
C ALA A 167 -4.99 0.09 -10.87
N VAL A 168 -4.45 0.32 -12.08
CA VAL A 168 -3.06 -0.06 -12.42
C VAL A 168 -2.06 0.68 -11.53
N TYR A 169 -2.24 2.00 -11.34
CA TYR A 169 -1.35 2.81 -10.51
C TYR A 169 -1.36 2.36 -9.04
N LEU A 170 -2.56 2.26 -8.44
CA LEU A 170 -2.72 1.85 -7.04
C LEU A 170 -2.20 0.44 -6.78
N THR A 171 -2.53 -0.51 -7.69
CA THR A 171 -2.08 -1.89 -7.57
C THR A 171 -0.55 -1.99 -7.65
N ARG A 172 0.10 -1.25 -8.55
CA ARG A 172 1.56 -1.20 -8.61
C ARG A 172 2.15 -0.64 -7.33
N LYS A 173 1.66 0.50 -6.86
CA LYS A 173 2.17 1.15 -5.63
C LYS A 173 2.02 0.26 -4.39
N ALA A 174 0.93 -0.49 -4.29
CA ALA A 174 0.68 -1.40 -3.17
C ALA A 174 1.49 -2.71 -3.25
N LEU A 175 1.69 -3.27 -4.45
CA LEU A 175 2.35 -4.56 -4.60
C LEU A 175 3.87 -4.49 -4.62
N ILE A 176 4.50 -3.37 -5.05
CA ILE A 176 5.96 -3.22 -5.10
C ILE A 176 6.61 -3.46 -3.74
N PRO A 177 6.17 -2.83 -2.63
CA PRO A 177 6.76 -3.08 -1.31
C PRO A 177 6.63 -4.55 -0.87
N ILE A 178 5.48 -5.16 -1.14
CA ILE A 178 5.21 -6.57 -0.79
C ILE A 178 6.12 -7.52 -1.58
N GLU A 179 6.27 -7.28 -2.89
CA GLU A 179 7.16 -8.07 -3.75
C GLU A 179 8.62 -7.94 -3.29
N THR A 180 9.04 -6.73 -2.93
CA THR A 180 10.39 -6.48 -2.43
C THR A 180 10.63 -7.19 -1.10
N ALA A 181 9.69 -7.07 -0.14
CA ALA A 181 9.77 -7.75 1.15
C ALA A 181 9.83 -9.28 0.97
N TRP A 182 8.98 -9.84 0.09
CA TRP A 182 8.97 -11.27 -0.21
C TRP A 182 10.27 -11.75 -0.83
N ARG A 183 10.84 -10.99 -1.77
CA ARG A 183 12.13 -11.31 -2.39
C ARG A 183 13.27 -11.30 -1.37
N ASN A 184 13.29 -10.28 -0.51
CA ASN A 184 14.29 -10.18 0.55
C ASN A 184 14.18 -11.34 1.54
N GLN A 185 12.97 -11.74 1.92
CA GLN A 185 12.73 -12.89 2.80
C GLN A 185 13.15 -14.22 2.14
N ALA A 186 12.81 -14.42 0.85
CA ALA A 186 13.22 -15.62 0.12
C ALA A 186 14.76 -15.71 0.01
N LYS A 187 15.44 -14.58 -0.30
CA LYS A 187 16.90 -14.50 -0.32
C LYS A 187 17.49 -14.83 1.06
N PHE A 188 16.92 -14.25 2.13
CA PHE A 188 17.34 -14.52 3.50
C PHE A 188 17.30 -16.02 3.86
N ILE A 189 16.19 -16.71 3.53
CA ILE A 189 16.06 -18.15 3.79
C ILE A 189 17.07 -18.96 2.98
N GLN A 190 17.31 -18.58 1.72
CA GLN A 190 18.30 -19.24 0.87
C GLN A 190 19.72 -19.08 1.42
N ASP A 191 20.11 -17.84 1.76
CA ASP A 191 21.44 -17.52 2.27
C ASP A 191 21.67 -18.19 3.63
N ALA A 192 20.69 -18.15 4.55
CA ALA A 192 20.74 -18.86 5.82
C ALA A 192 20.94 -20.37 5.65
N SER A 193 20.21 -20.97 4.69
CA SER A 193 20.33 -22.41 4.40
C SER A 193 21.73 -22.79 3.89
N HIS A 194 22.34 -21.93 3.08
CA HIS A 194 23.71 -22.16 2.58
C HIS A 194 24.74 -22.02 3.70
N GLU A 195 24.63 -20.96 4.52
CA GLU A 195 25.57 -20.69 5.62
C GLU A 195 25.47 -21.72 6.76
N LEU A 196 24.29 -22.33 6.99
CA LEU A 196 24.11 -23.42 7.95
C LEU A 196 24.62 -24.76 7.43
N ARG A 197 24.51 -25.02 6.12
CA ARG A 197 24.91 -26.30 5.54
C ARG A 197 26.41 -26.57 5.66
N THR A 198 27.24 -25.57 5.44
CA THR A 198 28.71 -25.69 5.45
C THR A 198 29.23 -26.19 6.79
N PRO A 199 28.97 -25.54 7.96
CA PRO A 199 29.46 -26.03 9.25
C PRO A 199 28.88 -27.41 9.63
N ILE A 200 27.59 -27.67 9.28
CA ILE A 200 27.02 -29.02 9.51
C ILE A 200 27.77 -30.08 8.75
N THR A 201 28.10 -29.83 7.46
CA THR A 201 28.90 -30.77 6.67
C THR A 201 30.28 -30.98 7.26
N ILE A 202 30.96 -29.94 7.76
CA ILE A 202 32.25 -30.05 8.39
C ILE A 202 32.16 -30.91 9.67
N VAL A 203 31.21 -30.63 10.56
CA VAL A 203 30.97 -31.41 11.78
C VAL A 203 30.72 -32.89 11.43
N SER A 204 29.82 -33.16 10.49
CA SER A 204 29.50 -34.55 10.06
C SER A 204 30.74 -35.25 9.51
N SER A 205 31.51 -34.59 8.64
CA SER A 205 32.73 -35.15 8.04
C SER A 205 33.79 -35.46 9.11
N LYS A 206 33.97 -34.57 10.11
CA LYS A 206 34.92 -34.81 11.22
C LYS A 206 34.49 -35.98 12.07
N LEU A 207 33.20 -36.09 12.41
CA LEU A 207 32.67 -37.25 13.15
C LEU A 207 32.79 -38.56 12.37
N GLU A 208 32.51 -38.52 11.05
CA GLU A 208 32.69 -39.69 10.18
C GLU A 208 34.16 -40.14 10.10
N SER A 209 35.10 -39.17 10.10
CA SER A 209 36.56 -39.47 10.14
C SER A 209 36.94 -40.22 11.41
N MET A 210 36.44 -39.77 12.57
CA MET A 210 36.65 -40.44 13.86
C MET A 210 36.10 -41.86 13.89
N LEU A 211 34.92 -42.08 13.29
CA LEU A 211 34.35 -43.43 13.21
C LEU A 211 35.15 -44.40 12.32
N LYS A 212 35.93 -43.88 11.37
CA LYS A 212 36.81 -44.69 10.51
C LYS A 212 38.13 -45.06 11.16
N SER A 213 38.48 -44.48 12.30
CA SER A 213 39.72 -44.74 13.04
C SER A 213 39.41 -45.25 14.46
N PRO A 214 38.82 -46.43 14.62
CA PRO A 214 38.33 -46.92 15.92
C PRO A 214 39.47 -47.20 16.94
N GLU A 215 40.69 -47.35 16.50
CA GLU A 215 41.88 -47.56 17.34
C GLU A 215 42.49 -46.23 17.84
N SER A 216 42.07 -45.08 17.32
CA SER A 216 42.59 -43.77 17.72
C SER A 216 42.12 -43.43 19.13
N THR A 217 43.03 -42.88 19.91
CA THR A 217 42.69 -42.36 21.24
C THR A 217 42.10 -40.96 21.16
N VAL A 218 41.47 -40.48 22.24
CA VAL A 218 40.93 -39.11 22.32
C VAL A 218 42.06 -38.08 22.10
N ASN A 219 43.27 -38.39 22.52
CA ASN A 219 44.44 -37.53 22.32
C ASN A 219 44.84 -37.41 20.83
N ASP A 220 44.70 -38.49 20.05
CA ASP A 220 45.00 -38.48 18.64
C ASP A 220 43.95 -37.68 17.86
N GLU A 221 42.72 -37.60 18.35
CA GLU A 221 41.60 -36.92 17.70
C GLU A 221 41.32 -35.51 18.28
N VAL A 222 42.18 -34.98 19.17
CA VAL A 222 41.95 -33.66 19.82
C VAL A 222 41.68 -32.53 18.81
N GLU A 223 42.43 -32.50 17.69
CA GLU A 223 42.28 -31.46 16.67
C GLU A 223 40.95 -31.62 15.89
N THR A 224 40.58 -32.87 15.62
CA THR A 224 39.30 -33.20 14.99
C THR A 224 38.12 -32.80 15.87
N ILE A 225 38.20 -33.13 17.16
CA ILE A 225 37.17 -32.74 18.16
C ILE A 225 37.10 -31.23 18.30
N ALA A 226 38.27 -30.57 18.47
CA ALA A 226 38.34 -29.12 18.61
C ALA A 226 37.69 -28.39 17.40
N THR A 227 37.93 -28.89 16.18
CA THR A 227 37.33 -28.36 14.96
C THR A 227 35.82 -28.55 14.94
N ALA A 228 35.33 -29.73 15.30
CA ALA A 228 33.90 -30.01 15.37
C ALA A 228 33.21 -29.13 16.44
N MET A 229 33.82 -28.96 17.60
CA MET A 229 33.33 -28.09 18.66
C MET A 229 33.32 -26.59 18.23
N LYS A 230 34.36 -26.14 17.53
CA LYS A 230 34.40 -24.78 16.98
C LYS A 230 33.26 -24.51 16.02
N GLU A 231 33.02 -25.41 15.06
CA GLU A 231 31.92 -25.27 14.12
C GLU A 231 30.53 -25.36 14.81
N THR A 232 30.41 -26.17 15.85
CA THR A 232 29.17 -26.25 16.66
C THR A 232 28.90 -24.91 17.38
N ARG A 233 29.94 -24.27 17.98
CA ARG A 233 29.80 -22.95 18.60
C ARG A 233 29.43 -21.87 17.57
N ARG A 234 30.02 -21.94 16.37
CA ARG A 234 29.69 -21.05 15.24
C ARG A 234 28.25 -21.20 14.83
N LEU A 235 27.72 -22.43 14.69
CA LEU A 235 26.31 -22.72 14.42
C LEU A 235 25.40 -22.14 15.49
N LYS A 236 25.74 -22.34 16.79
CA LYS A 236 24.94 -21.78 17.89
C LYS A 236 24.86 -20.26 17.83
N LYS A 237 25.99 -19.57 17.58
CA LYS A 237 26.01 -18.11 17.39
C LYS A 237 25.13 -17.70 16.22
N MET A 238 25.28 -18.37 15.07
CA MET A 238 24.48 -18.07 13.85
C MET A 238 22.97 -18.24 14.08
N ILE A 239 22.55 -19.31 14.75
CA ILE A 239 21.14 -19.52 15.09
C ILE A 239 20.62 -18.40 16.02
N THR A 240 21.41 -18.01 17.02
CA THR A 240 21.08 -16.91 17.94
C THR A 240 20.93 -15.58 17.17
N ASP A 241 21.85 -15.30 16.26
CA ASP A 241 21.84 -14.09 15.41
C ASP A 241 20.59 -14.08 14.48
N LEU A 242 20.27 -15.24 13.87
CA LEU A 242 19.07 -15.40 13.05
C LEU A 242 17.78 -15.19 13.85
N LEU A 243 17.70 -15.75 15.05
CA LEU A 243 16.53 -15.58 15.94
C LEU A 243 16.39 -14.12 16.39
N SER A 244 17.49 -13.42 16.64
CA SER A 244 17.47 -11.98 16.95
C SER A 244 16.87 -11.18 15.78
N LEU A 245 17.27 -11.47 14.55
CA LEU A 245 16.71 -10.81 13.36
C LEU A 245 15.20 -11.08 13.16
N THR A 246 14.71 -12.27 13.54
CA THR A 246 13.29 -12.61 13.38
C THR A 246 12.39 -12.07 14.49
N LYS A 247 12.91 -11.96 15.70
CA LYS A 247 12.15 -11.43 16.85
C LYS A 247 11.93 -9.92 16.75
N GLU A 248 12.80 -9.18 16.09
CA GLU A 248 12.76 -7.72 16.04
C GLU A 248 12.01 -7.14 14.83
N ASP A 249 11.54 -7.97 13.88
CA ASP A 249 10.47 -7.61 12.94
C ASP A 249 9.11 -7.41 13.66
N SER A 250 8.98 -7.86 14.92
CA SER A 250 7.86 -7.52 15.81
C SER A 250 8.27 -6.36 16.72
N ILE A 251 7.40 -5.36 16.90
CA ILE A 251 7.57 -4.16 17.74
C ILE A 251 8.26 -4.52 19.07
N VAL A 252 9.60 -4.48 19.10
CA VAL A 252 10.38 -4.81 20.29
C VAL A 252 10.26 -3.63 21.24
N LYS A 253 9.74 -3.85 22.42
CA LYS A 253 9.77 -2.88 23.51
C LYS A 253 11.25 -2.54 23.81
N VAL A 254 11.64 -1.30 23.52
CA VAL A 254 12.92 -0.75 23.95
C VAL A 254 12.80 -0.47 25.46
N ASN A 255 13.71 -1.04 26.24
CA ASN A 255 13.72 -0.82 27.68
C ASN A 255 14.60 0.40 28.00
N LEU A 256 13.94 1.58 28.07
CA LEU A 256 14.64 2.83 28.30
C LEU A 256 15.09 2.95 29.76
N GLU A 257 16.38 3.22 29.93
CA GLU A 257 17.01 3.49 31.22
C GLU A 257 18.07 4.59 31.08
N GLU A 258 18.44 5.20 32.19
CA GLU A 258 19.57 6.14 32.25
C GLU A 258 20.87 5.36 32.16
N VAL A 259 21.68 5.68 31.15
CA VAL A 259 22.95 5.03 30.87
C VAL A 259 24.07 6.07 30.89
N ASP A 260 25.00 5.89 31.79
CA ASP A 260 26.29 6.58 31.76
C ASP A 260 27.13 5.95 30.64
N LEU A 261 27.30 6.72 29.56
CA LEU A 261 27.91 6.23 28.33
C LEU A 261 29.42 6.04 28.50
N GLU A 262 30.08 6.94 29.22
CA GLU A 262 31.53 6.83 29.51
C GLU A 262 31.83 5.55 30.29
N ARG A 263 31.10 5.33 31.38
CA ARG A 263 31.25 4.13 32.20
C ARG A 263 30.94 2.84 31.41
N LEU A 264 29.91 2.84 30.55
CA LEU A 264 29.62 1.69 29.70
C LEU A 264 30.77 1.36 28.75
N LEU A 265 31.44 2.38 28.19
CA LEU A 265 32.58 2.21 27.30
C LEU A 265 33.83 1.80 28.05
N GLU A 266 34.04 2.30 29.27
CA GLU A 266 35.12 1.83 30.15
C GLU A 266 34.98 0.35 30.46
N GLU A 267 33.79 -0.09 30.93
CA GLU A 267 33.49 -1.51 31.20
C GLU A 267 33.76 -2.41 29.97
N ILE A 268 33.40 -1.95 28.77
CA ILE A 268 33.66 -2.68 27.52
C ILE A 268 35.16 -2.67 27.20
N SER A 269 35.83 -1.53 27.38
CA SER A 269 37.24 -1.37 27.03
C SER A 269 38.15 -2.24 27.90
N GLU A 270 37.87 -2.38 29.20
CA GLU A 270 38.61 -3.28 30.10
C GLU A 270 38.64 -4.72 29.56
N ASP A 271 37.46 -5.25 29.10
CA ASP A 271 37.37 -6.60 28.54
C ASP A 271 38.23 -6.77 27.26
N TYR A 272 38.36 -5.71 26.44
CA TYR A 272 39.02 -5.76 25.14
C TYR A 272 40.51 -5.39 25.18
N ILE A 273 41.01 -4.71 26.23
CA ILE A 273 42.45 -4.44 26.44
C ILE A 273 43.20 -5.75 26.56
N ASP A 274 42.74 -6.67 27.40
CA ASP A 274 43.37 -7.98 27.60
C ASP A 274 43.39 -8.80 26.31
N ILE A 275 42.31 -8.76 25.55
CA ILE A 275 42.21 -9.43 24.24
C ILE A 275 43.18 -8.81 23.22
N ALA A 276 43.32 -7.50 23.22
CA ALA A 276 44.22 -6.78 22.32
C ALA A 276 45.68 -7.15 22.63
N GLU A 277 46.07 -7.17 23.91
CA GLU A 277 47.40 -7.57 24.36
C GLU A 277 47.70 -9.01 23.92
N PHE A 278 46.77 -9.94 24.14
CA PHE A 278 46.93 -11.34 23.72
C PHE A 278 47.09 -11.49 22.19
N GLN A 279 46.42 -10.61 21.41
CA GLN A 279 46.49 -10.62 19.94
C GLN A 279 47.59 -9.71 19.37
N GLU A 280 48.44 -9.13 20.24
CA GLU A 280 49.52 -8.18 19.91
C GLU A 280 48.97 -6.99 19.06
N LYS A 281 47.82 -6.45 19.43
CA LYS A 281 47.16 -5.27 18.84
C LYS A 281 47.14 -4.13 19.85
N LYS A 282 46.94 -2.91 19.38
CA LYS A 282 46.73 -1.76 20.26
C LYS A 282 45.25 -1.47 20.36
N PHE A 283 44.73 -1.31 21.57
CA PHE A 283 43.37 -0.87 21.83
C PHE A 283 43.40 0.39 22.70
N ILE A 284 42.78 1.46 22.25
CA ILE A 284 42.81 2.76 22.90
C ILE A 284 41.38 3.24 23.10
N PHE A 285 41.02 3.67 24.29
CA PHE A 285 39.79 4.37 24.60
C PHE A 285 40.12 5.80 25.03
N ASN A 286 39.51 6.77 24.30
CA ASN A 286 39.60 8.19 24.58
C ASN A 286 38.20 8.76 24.81
N SER A 287 38.01 9.50 25.90
CA SER A 287 36.77 10.22 26.16
C SER A 287 37.07 11.70 26.36
N GLU A 288 36.39 12.53 25.57
CA GLU A 288 36.39 13.99 25.79
C GLU A 288 35.21 14.40 26.70
N LEU A 289 34.28 13.47 26.98
CA LEU A 289 33.06 13.69 27.78
C LEU A 289 33.24 13.08 29.17
N LYS A 290 32.74 13.78 30.19
CA LYS A 290 32.69 13.25 31.56
C LYS A 290 31.23 13.17 32.02
N ASN A 291 30.85 11.99 32.55
CA ASN A 291 29.53 11.76 33.16
C ASN A 291 28.35 12.10 32.24
N LYS A 292 28.45 11.80 30.94
CA LYS A 292 27.31 12.00 30.01
C LYS A 292 26.29 10.88 30.16
N VAL A 293 25.13 11.21 30.70
CA VAL A 293 23.99 10.30 30.86
C VAL A 293 23.05 10.48 29.70
N ILE A 294 22.71 9.36 29.06
CA ILE A 294 21.70 9.31 27.97
C ILE A 294 20.53 8.40 28.35
N ILE A 295 19.37 8.58 27.76
CA ILE A 295 18.19 7.70 27.97
C ILE A 295 18.09 6.74 26.78
N THR A 296 18.45 5.48 26.99
CA THR A 296 18.49 4.46 25.93
C THR A 296 18.32 3.05 26.51
N ASP A 297 18.32 2.03 25.66
CA ASP A 297 18.39 0.62 26.08
C ASP A 297 19.85 0.19 26.19
N LYS A 298 20.34 0.05 27.44
CA LYS A 298 21.74 -0.30 27.74
C LYS A 298 22.17 -1.58 27.04
N ASN A 299 21.32 -2.61 27.04
CA ASN A 299 21.68 -3.91 26.48
C ASN A 299 21.80 -3.86 24.95
N LYS A 300 20.87 -3.18 24.29
CA LYS A 300 20.93 -3.00 22.82
C LYS A 300 22.11 -2.11 22.43
N LEU A 301 22.35 -1.01 23.17
CA LEU A 301 23.48 -0.14 22.89
C LEU A 301 24.81 -0.89 23.09
N ARG A 302 24.96 -1.63 24.18
CA ARG A 302 26.14 -2.50 24.41
C ARG A 302 26.32 -3.49 23.27
N GLN A 303 25.26 -4.16 22.83
CA GLN A 303 25.29 -5.10 21.71
C GLN A 303 25.74 -4.42 20.41
N LEU A 304 25.23 -3.23 20.11
CA LEU A 304 25.61 -2.44 18.94
C LEU A 304 27.09 -2.13 18.92
N ILE A 305 27.62 -1.62 20.04
CA ILE A 305 29.04 -1.27 20.20
C ILE A 305 29.93 -2.53 20.05
N LEU A 306 29.56 -3.63 20.71
CA LEU A 306 30.30 -4.89 20.63
C LEU A 306 30.41 -5.44 19.20
N ILE A 307 29.35 -5.29 18.37
CA ILE A 307 29.39 -5.72 16.97
C ILE A 307 30.45 -4.95 16.18
N PHE A 308 30.60 -3.65 16.39
CA PHE A 308 31.64 -2.87 15.72
C PHE A 308 33.05 -3.17 16.24
N ILE A 309 33.21 -3.31 17.55
CA ILE A 309 34.50 -3.67 18.14
C ILE A 309 34.93 -5.07 17.68
N ASP A 310 34.03 -6.08 17.72
CA ASP A 310 34.29 -7.43 17.20
C ASP A 310 34.74 -7.41 15.73
N ASN A 311 34.13 -6.55 14.92
CA ASN A 311 34.55 -6.37 13.53
C ASN A 311 35.92 -5.73 13.41
N ALA A 312 36.23 -4.70 14.19
CA ALA A 312 37.54 -4.08 14.22
C ALA A 312 38.64 -5.11 14.59
N PHE A 313 38.40 -5.90 15.65
CA PHE A 313 39.33 -6.97 16.03
C PHE A 313 39.50 -8.06 14.95
N LYS A 314 38.44 -8.38 14.25
CA LYS A 314 38.43 -9.42 13.22
C LYS A 314 39.19 -9.01 11.95
N TYR A 315 39.11 -7.73 11.57
CA TYR A 315 39.69 -7.24 10.31
C TYR A 315 41.02 -6.54 10.45
N THR A 316 41.57 -6.44 11.68
CA THR A 316 42.92 -5.99 12.02
C THR A 316 43.86 -7.17 12.18
N ARG A 317 45.18 -6.92 12.05
CA ARG A 317 46.25 -7.86 12.21
C ARG A 317 47.07 -7.50 13.44
N GLN A 318 48.06 -8.34 13.78
CA GLN A 318 49.07 -8.05 14.74
C GLN A 318 49.79 -6.72 14.41
N GLY A 319 49.91 -5.84 15.40
CA GLY A 319 50.51 -4.51 15.26
C GLY A 319 49.54 -3.40 14.84
N ASP A 320 48.32 -3.75 14.39
CA ASP A 320 47.27 -2.77 14.05
C ASP A 320 46.65 -2.12 15.31
N GLU A 321 46.00 -0.98 15.11
CA GLU A 321 45.39 -0.19 16.16
C GLU A 321 43.90 -0.13 16.05
N ILE A 322 43.18 -0.16 17.17
CA ILE A 322 41.75 0.01 17.31
C ILE A 322 41.48 1.13 18.30
N VAL A 323 40.75 2.16 17.90
CA VAL A 323 40.51 3.36 18.72
C VAL A 323 39.02 3.53 18.93
N LEU A 324 38.59 3.63 20.17
CA LEU A 324 37.29 4.13 20.57
C LEU A 324 37.43 5.57 21.03
N GLU A 325 36.65 6.47 20.44
CA GLU A 325 36.69 7.89 20.79
C GLU A 325 35.29 8.43 21.01
N LEU A 326 35.06 9.02 22.18
CA LEU A 326 33.78 9.59 22.58
C LEU A 326 33.89 11.12 22.56
N LYS A 327 33.05 11.77 21.70
CA LYS A 327 33.04 13.23 21.50
C LYS A 327 31.62 13.80 21.65
N GLU A 328 31.55 15.10 21.92
CA GLU A 328 30.29 15.87 21.87
C GLU A 328 30.17 16.59 20.54
N ASP A 329 28.99 16.53 19.89
CA ASP A 329 28.68 17.33 18.70
C ASP A 329 28.03 18.66 19.07
N ILE A 330 28.02 19.59 18.09
CA ILE A 330 27.49 20.94 18.21
C ILE A 330 25.98 20.95 18.49
N GLU A 331 25.27 19.88 18.12
CA GLU A 331 23.80 19.74 18.27
C GLU A 331 23.39 18.98 19.56
N ASP A 332 24.27 18.86 20.56
CA ASP A 332 24.01 18.12 21.82
C ASP A 332 23.85 16.60 21.62
N GLU A 333 24.27 16.06 20.46
CA GLU A 333 24.40 14.61 20.24
C GLU A 333 25.73 14.10 20.73
N VAL A 334 25.77 12.81 21.02
CA VAL A 334 27.02 12.14 21.41
C VAL A 334 27.52 11.34 20.23
N ILE A 335 28.76 11.61 19.82
CA ILE A 335 29.41 10.89 18.72
C ILE A 335 30.36 9.86 19.31
N LEU A 336 30.16 8.60 18.96
CA LEU A 336 31.09 7.51 19.22
C LEU A 336 31.77 7.08 17.92
N LEU A 337 33.10 7.27 17.86
CA LEU A 337 33.90 6.79 16.75
C LEU A 337 34.56 5.46 17.14
N ILE A 338 34.45 4.47 16.24
CA ILE A 338 35.11 3.18 16.34
C ILE A 338 35.98 3.01 15.11
N SER A 339 37.29 3.21 15.27
CA SER A 339 38.25 3.25 14.17
C SER A 339 39.21 2.08 14.25
N ASP A 340 39.56 1.49 13.12
CA ASP A 340 40.59 0.46 12.99
C ASP A 340 41.56 0.79 11.84
N THR A 341 42.80 0.32 11.95
CA THR A 341 43.84 0.41 10.91
C THR A 341 43.93 -0.88 10.08
N GLY A 342 42.84 -1.63 9.96
CA GLY A 342 42.79 -2.92 9.29
C GLY A 342 42.75 -2.86 7.77
N ILE A 343 42.17 -3.91 7.18
CA ILE A 343 42.20 -4.12 5.73
C ILE A 343 41.38 -3.09 4.93
N GLY A 344 40.46 -2.36 5.58
CA GLY A 344 39.56 -1.43 4.92
C GLY A 344 38.51 -2.09 4.01
N ILE A 345 37.58 -1.25 3.50
CA ILE A 345 36.46 -1.65 2.70
C ILE A 345 36.49 -0.88 1.37
N LYS A 346 36.16 -1.54 0.25
CA LYS A 346 36.04 -0.90 -1.05
C LYS A 346 34.87 0.09 -1.01
N LYS A 347 35.03 1.26 -1.63
CA LYS A 347 34.02 2.31 -1.64
C LYS A 347 32.67 1.85 -2.21
N GLU A 348 32.71 0.98 -3.22
CA GLU A 348 31.52 0.39 -3.85
C GLU A 348 30.80 -0.62 -2.94
N GLU A 349 31.50 -1.19 -1.95
CA GLU A 349 30.96 -2.18 -1.02
C GLU A 349 30.34 -1.53 0.24
N ILE A 350 30.71 -0.29 0.59
CA ILE A 350 30.22 0.41 1.79
C ILE A 350 28.68 0.41 1.89
N PRO A 351 27.91 0.68 0.82
CA PRO A 351 26.45 0.63 0.90
C PRO A 351 25.88 -0.77 1.17
N LEU A 352 26.67 -1.83 0.92
CA LEU A 352 26.24 -3.23 0.99
C LEU A 352 26.65 -3.92 2.31
N ILE A 353 27.56 -3.35 3.10
CA ILE A 353 28.09 -4.02 4.31
C ILE A 353 27.02 -4.30 5.37
N PHE A 354 25.90 -3.58 5.36
CA PHE A 354 24.76 -3.77 6.24
C PHE A 354 23.74 -4.78 5.71
N ASP A 355 23.93 -5.29 4.46
CA ASP A 355 23.05 -6.33 3.92
C ASP A 355 23.30 -7.66 4.63
N ARG A 356 22.22 -8.41 4.86
CA ARG A 356 22.28 -9.73 5.50
C ARG A 356 23.16 -10.68 4.69
N PHE A 357 24.09 -11.39 5.37
CA PHE A 357 25.05 -12.34 4.77
C PHE A 357 26.04 -11.70 3.77
N PHE A 358 26.13 -10.39 3.71
CA PHE A 358 27.13 -9.75 2.87
C PHE A 358 28.53 -9.96 3.44
N ARG A 359 29.46 -10.32 2.57
CA ARG A 359 30.89 -10.44 2.85
C ARG A 359 31.65 -10.02 1.60
N SER A 360 32.61 -9.12 1.77
CA SER A 360 33.53 -8.73 0.67
C SER A 360 34.26 -9.93 0.09
N GLU A 361 34.50 -9.94 -1.23
CA GLU A 361 35.26 -10.99 -1.90
C GLU A 361 36.66 -11.16 -1.32
N ASN A 362 37.31 -10.07 -0.94
CA ASN A 362 38.63 -10.06 -0.32
C ASN A 362 38.66 -10.79 1.05
N VAL A 363 37.51 -10.82 1.73
CA VAL A 363 37.35 -11.46 3.05
C VAL A 363 36.99 -12.95 2.89
N ARG A 364 36.21 -13.30 1.86
CA ARG A 364 35.86 -14.70 1.57
C ARG A 364 37.06 -15.57 1.26
N ASN A 365 38.06 -14.99 0.61
CA ASN A 365 39.29 -15.70 0.20
C ASN A 365 40.36 -15.86 1.31
N LYS A 366 40.15 -15.26 2.50
CA LYS A 366 41.15 -15.23 3.59
C LYS A 366 40.80 -16.05 4.81
N ASP A 367 39.82 -16.98 4.75
CA ASP A 367 39.35 -17.79 5.88
C ASP A 367 38.97 -17.00 7.16
N LEU A 368 38.71 -15.68 7.02
CA LEU A 368 38.26 -14.88 8.13
C LEU A 368 36.83 -15.29 8.50
N GLU A 369 36.66 -15.76 9.72
CA GLU A 369 35.39 -16.28 10.22
C GLU A 369 34.32 -15.18 10.32
N GLY A 370 33.06 -15.48 9.93
CA GLY A 370 31.93 -14.58 10.13
C GLY A 370 30.72 -14.96 9.28
N SER A 371 29.53 -14.79 9.86
CA SER A 371 28.27 -15.10 9.23
C SER A 371 27.76 -14.01 8.24
N GLY A 372 28.34 -12.81 8.29
CA GLY A 372 27.83 -11.64 7.57
C GLY A 372 26.48 -11.12 8.13
N ILE A 373 26.12 -11.52 9.35
CA ILE A 373 24.86 -11.12 10.01
C ILE A 373 25.08 -9.94 10.95
N GLY A 374 26.27 -9.80 11.56
CA GLY A 374 26.54 -8.84 12.64
C GLY A 374 26.19 -7.40 12.26
N LEU A 375 26.70 -6.88 11.12
CA LEU A 375 26.40 -5.51 10.69
C LEU A 375 24.93 -5.30 10.34
N SER A 376 24.22 -6.32 9.87
CA SER A 376 22.77 -6.21 9.65
C SER A 376 21.99 -6.12 10.96
N ILE A 377 22.47 -6.79 12.04
CA ILE A 377 21.94 -6.62 13.40
C ILE A 377 22.28 -5.21 13.92
N ALA A 378 23.50 -4.72 13.69
CA ALA A 378 23.89 -3.36 14.07
C ALA A 378 22.96 -2.31 13.45
N ARG A 379 22.69 -2.41 12.15
CA ARG A 379 21.73 -1.52 11.47
C ARG A 379 20.33 -1.59 12.07
N MET A 380 19.84 -2.78 12.38
CA MET A 380 18.55 -2.99 13.00
C MET A 380 18.47 -2.35 14.40
N ILE A 381 19.49 -2.57 15.24
CA ILE A 381 19.57 -1.95 16.58
C ILE A 381 19.65 -0.43 16.46
N SER A 382 20.44 0.10 15.52
CA SER A 382 20.59 1.53 15.33
C SER A 382 19.26 2.20 14.94
N LEU A 383 18.46 1.57 14.07
CA LEU A 383 17.12 2.06 13.72
C LEU A 383 16.18 2.07 14.94
N ASN A 384 16.24 1.05 15.80
CA ASN A 384 15.42 0.96 17.01
C ASN A 384 15.82 1.99 18.08
N LEU A 385 17.10 2.37 18.13
CA LEU A 385 17.65 3.36 19.06
C LEU A 385 17.79 4.76 18.44
N PHE A 386 17.34 4.97 17.20
CA PHE A 386 17.48 6.22 16.44
C PHE A 386 18.94 6.70 16.35
N ILE A 387 19.88 5.76 16.30
CA ILE A 387 21.32 6.04 16.14
C ILE A 387 21.64 6.10 14.65
N GLU A 388 22.24 7.17 14.18
CA GLU A 388 22.74 7.28 12.81
C GLU A 388 24.14 6.66 12.74
N ILE A 389 24.39 5.89 11.67
CA ILE A 389 25.69 5.23 11.44
C ILE A 389 26.29 5.75 10.15
N ASN A 390 27.43 6.41 10.25
CA ASN A 390 28.25 6.81 9.12
C ASN A 390 29.49 5.94 9.03
N VAL A 391 29.94 5.62 7.81
CA VAL A 391 31.10 4.75 7.57
C VAL A 391 32.08 5.41 6.61
N THR A 392 33.31 5.54 7.06
CA THR A 392 34.42 6.00 6.23
C THR A 392 35.48 4.89 6.21
N SER A 393 35.91 4.48 5.04
CA SER A 393 36.87 3.39 4.88
C SER A 393 37.69 3.53 3.61
N GLU A 394 38.96 3.12 3.69
CA GLU A 394 39.87 3.03 2.56
C GLU A 394 40.70 1.75 2.65
N ILE A 395 40.86 1.07 1.51
CA ILE A 395 41.57 -0.22 1.42
C ILE A 395 43.01 -0.05 1.88
N GLY A 396 43.43 -0.86 2.85
CA GLY A 396 44.80 -0.89 3.39
C GLY A 396 45.10 0.25 4.38
N ILE A 397 44.15 1.14 4.65
CA ILE A 397 44.28 2.20 5.66
C ILE A 397 43.44 1.84 6.89
N GLY A 398 42.17 1.43 6.73
CA GLY A 398 41.31 1.02 7.82
C GLY A 398 39.86 1.45 7.62
N THR A 399 39.08 1.32 8.70
CA THR A 399 37.63 1.66 8.72
C THR A 399 37.31 2.47 9.97
N THR A 400 36.46 3.49 9.80
CA THR A 400 35.88 4.25 10.92
C THR A 400 34.36 4.17 10.82
N PHE A 401 33.75 3.66 11.89
CA PHE A 401 32.32 3.75 12.11
C PHE A 401 32.05 4.91 13.08
N GLU A 402 31.17 5.82 12.63
CA GLU A 402 30.71 6.96 13.43
C GLU A 402 29.23 6.72 13.81
N LEU A 403 28.97 6.75 15.11
CA LEU A 403 27.64 6.54 15.68
C LEU A 403 27.18 7.85 16.33
N SER A 404 26.17 8.49 15.74
CA SER A 404 25.52 9.67 16.33
C SER A 404 24.40 9.20 17.24
N ILE A 405 24.61 9.33 18.55
CA ILE A 405 23.71 8.79 19.59
C ILE A 405 22.88 9.92 20.16
N PRO A 406 21.55 9.90 20.04
CA PRO A 406 20.69 10.93 20.60
C PRO A 406 20.68 10.84 22.13
N GLN A 407 20.71 11.98 22.82
CA GLN A 407 20.68 12.00 24.29
C GLN A 407 19.40 11.40 24.86
N LYS A 408 18.29 11.49 24.11
CA LYS A 408 16.98 10.96 24.49
C LYS A 408 16.26 10.39 23.28
N LEU A 409 15.82 9.17 23.38
CA LEU A 409 14.91 8.58 22.39
C LEU A 409 13.58 9.35 22.38
N LYS A 410 13.17 9.83 21.21
CA LYS A 410 11.93 10.60 21.00
C LYS A 410 10.71 9.70 20.96
#